data_313c9c4841fe2de1b89a772c58d0e713
#
_entry.id   313c9c4841fe2de1b89a772c58d0e713
#
_cell.length_a   1.000
_cell.length_b   1.000
_cell.length_c   1.000
_cell.angle_alpha   90.00
_cell.angle_beta   90.00
_cell.angle_gamma   90.00
#
_symmetry.space_group_name_H-M   'P 1'
#
loop_
_entity.id
_entity.type
_entity.pdbx_description
1 polymer ?
#
loop_
_entity_poly.entity_id
_entity_poly.type
_entity_poly.pdbx_seq_one_letter_code
_entity_poly.pdbx_strand_id
1 'polypeptide(L)'
;DFEQINAAIEKDEDRYKNPRNLCSGTVRQLNNRITAERNVYLFPFALISMDGADGFATREEQLNYLRELGFDPVEYKKVNRDNMLETIQWFADHVAGNDFPSDGLVLTYNDIAYGNSLGRTAKFPRNAIAFKWKDETRQTKLLEIEWSPSRTGLINPVAIFEPVELEGTTVSRASVHNLSVMEELKLGIGDEITVYKANMIIPQIAEDLTKSGNIEIPKTCPVCGGPTEVRALFEAKALYCVNPNCLAKKIKLFSHFVSRDAMNIEGLSEMTIEKMIGRGFIKELADLFKMDAPEIREEFVKMEGFGEKSFENLLAAAKKAQTVSMPKFLYSLGIPGIGLANAKLICRAFNYDMDAIRSATTESLTDIQGLGGVLAANVTAYMADPENARMLNDLLGVVSFEAQEEVMESPITGKTFVITGAVYHFPNRDAAKAYIEERGGKVAGSVSAKTDYLINNDTESGSSKNKKAKELGIPIISEEDFLKLCEA
;
A
#
# COMPACT_ATOMS: atom_id res chain seq x y z
N ASP A 1 2.57 -18.52 26.80
CA ASP A 1 3.17 -17.20 27.04
C ASP A 1 2.15 -16.07 27.02
N PHE A 2 1.25 -15.98 26.00
CA PHE A 2 0.25 -14.91 25.90
C PHE A 2 -0.63 -14.81 27.16
N GLU A 3 -1.21 -15.91 27.62
CA GLU A 3 -2.07 -15.95 28.80
C GLU A 3 -1.30 -15.62 30.08
N GLN A 4 -0.06 -16.10 30.21
CA GLN A 4 0.81 -15.82 31.36
C GLN A 4 1.18 -14.34 31.43
N ILE A 5 1.52 -13.73 30.28
CA ILE A 5 1.85 -12.30 30.20
C ILE A 5 0.60 -11.47 30.56
N ASN A 6 -0.56 -11.81 30.02
CA ASN A 6 -1.81 -11.11 30.34
C ASN A 6 -2.23 -11.27 31.80
N ALA A 7 -2.01 -12.44 32.41
CA ALA A 7 -2.31 -12.66 33.83
C ALA A 7 -1.46 -11.79 34.77
N ALA A 8 -0.25 -11.38 34.32
CA ALA A 8 0.64 -10.51 35.08
C ALA A 8 0.27 -9.01 34.94
N ILE A 9 -0.67 -8.63 34.04
CA ILE A 9 -1.13 -7.27 33.86
C ILE A 9 -2.28 -6.99 34.83
N GLU A 10 -2.07 -6.04 35.76
CA GLU A 10 -3.02 -5.74 36.84
C GLU A 10 -4.36 -5.15 36.32
N LYS A 11 -4.28 -4.26 35.32
CA LYS A 11 -5.44 -3.58 34.78
C LYS A 11 -5.97 -4.29 33.54
N ASP A 12 -7.25 -4.63 33.54
CA ASP A 12 -7.91 -5.28 32.39
C ASP A 12 -7.83 -4.46 31.10
N GLU A 13 -7.86 -3.13 31.20
CA GLU A 13 -7.76 -2.21 30.06
C GLU A 13 -6.39 -2.25 29.36
N ASP A 14 -5.32 -2.62 30.09
CA ASP A 14 -3.95 -2.74 29.57
C ASP A 14 -3.66 -4.13 28.98
N ARG A 15 -4.55 -5.10 29.15
CA ARG A 15 -4.37 -6.46 28.64
C ARG A 15 -4.46 -6.51 27.12
N TYR A 16 -3.59 -7.31 26.56
CA TYR A 16 -3.59 -7.57 25.12
C TYR A 16 -4.79 -8.43 24.71
N LYS A 17 -5.47 -8.05 23.65
CA LYS A 17 -6.69 -8.72 23.19
C LYS A 17 -6.43 -10.04 22.47
N ASN A 18 -5.26 -10.19 21.84
CA ASN A 18 -4.86 -11.42 21.16
C ASN A 18 -3.33 -11.54 21.05
N PRO A 19 -2.79 -12.75 20.76
CA PRO A 19 -1.35 -13.00 20.61
C PRO A 19 -0.69 -12.13 19.54
N ARG A 20 -1.38 -11.84 18.42
CA ARG A 20 -0.88 -11.01 17.32
C ARG A 20 -0.57 -9.59 17.80
N ASN A 21 -1.48 -8.97 18.55
CA ASN A 21 -1.31 -7.63 19.10
C ASN A 21 -0.16 -7.58 20.11
N LEU A 22 -0.06 -8.60 20.97
CA LEU A 22 1.06 -8.73 21.92
C LEU A 22 2.39 -8.84 21.18
N CYS A 23 2.53 -9.73 20.21
CA CYS A 23 3.75 -9.93 19.44
C CYS A 23 4.14 -8.64 18.69
N SER A 24 3.20 -8.03 17.97
CA SER A 24 3.43 -6.78 17.23
C SER A 24 3.86 -5.62 18.14
N GLY A 25 3.28 -5.51 19.33
CA GLY A 25 3.68 -4.54 20.35
C GLY A 25 5.05 -4.86 20.94
N THR A 26 5.34 -6.13 21.15
CA THR A 26 6.58 -6.60 21.77
C THR A 26 7.81 -6.33 20.89
N VAL A 27 7.76 -6.62 19.59
CA VAL A 27 8.89 -6.39 18.67
C VAL A 27 9.16 -4.90 18.39
N ARG A 28 8.27 -4.01 18.82
CA ARG A 28 8.42 -2.55 18.70
C ARG A 28 8.85 -1.86 19.99
N GLN A 29 9.13 -2.63 21.05
CA GLN A 29 9.58 -2.06 22.33
C GLN A 29 10.95 -1.37 22.18
N LEU A 30 11.05 -0.17 22.76
CA LEU A 30 12.33 0.54 22.83
C LEU A 30 13.33 -0.16 23.75
N ASN A 31 12.83 -0.84 24.78
CA ASN A 31 13.63 -1.66 25.69
C ASN A 31 13.60 -3.13 25.25
N ASN A 32 14.70 -3.60 24.67
CA ASN A 32 14.85 -4.98 24.18
C ASN A 32 14.75 -6.06 25.28
N ARG A 33 14.93 -5.71 26.55
CA ARG A 33 14.75 -6.66 27.68
C ARG A 33 13.31 -7.13 27.77
N ILE A 34 12.35 -6.23 27.53
CA ILE A 34 10.92 -6.58 27.50
C ILE A 34 10.64 -7.61 26.40
N THR A 35 11.27 -7.43 25.24
CA THR A 35 11.14 -8.40 24.13
C THR A 35 11.72 -9.76 24.50
N ALA A 36 12.89 -9.77 25.15
CA ALA A 36 13.55 -11.01 25.61
C ALA A 36 12.71 -11.76 26.67
N GLU A 37 12.09 -11.03 27.60
CA GLU A 37 11.25 -11.62 28.68
C GLU A 37 9.94 -12.21 28.14
N ARG A 38 9.50 -11.79 26.96
CA ARG A 38 8.23 -12.22 26.37
C ARG A 38 8.32 -13.41 25.42
N ASN A 39 9.51 -14.02 25.26
CA ASN A 39 9.72 -15.23 24.47
C ASN A 39 9.09 -15.15 23.06
N VAL A 40 9.60 -14.25 22.21
CA VAL A 40 9.11 -14.13 20.82
C VAL A 40 9.67 -15.26 19.97
N TYR A 41 8.82 -16.06 19.37
CA TYR A 41 9.18 -17.14 18.46
C TYR A 41 9.16 -16.67 16.99
N LEU A 42 10.07 -17.21 16.18
CA LEU A 42 10.18 -16.98 14.76
C LEU A 42 9.89 -18.28 14.00
N PHE A 43 8.87 -18.29 13.17
CA PHE A 43 8.54 -19.39 12.27
C PHE A 43 8.86 -19.00 10.82
N PRO A 44 10.04 -19.32 10.28
CA PRO A 44 10.36 -19.02 8.88
C PRO A 44 9.51 -19.89 7.94
N PHE A 45 8.99 -19.28 6.89
CA PHE A 45 8.18 -19.96 5.88
C PHE A 45 8.81 -19.95 4.48
N ALA A 46 9.91 -19.23 4.30
CA ALA A 46 10.67 -19.19 3.06
C ALA A 46 12.11 -18.76 3.31
N LEU A 47 13.04 -19.35 2.58
CA LEU A 47 14.40 -18.85 2.42
C LEU A 47 14.44 -17.98 1.16
N ILE A 48 14.73 -16.67 1.33
CA ILE A 48 14.69 -15.71 0.21
C ILE A 48 16.05 -15.65 -0.50
N SER A 49 17.13 -15.51 0.28
CA SER A 49 18.51 -15.47 -0.21
C SER A 49 19.46 -15.89 0.90
N MET A 50 20.63 -16.38 0.50
CA MET A 50 21.68 -16.73 1.41
C MET A 50 23.03 -16.61 0.69
N ASP A 51 24.02 -16.00 1.34
CA ASP A 51 25.38 -15.92 0.79
C ASP A 51 26.02 -17.33 0.71
N GLY A 52 26.54 -17.68 -0.47
CA GLY A 52 27.28 -18.93 -0.67
C GLY A 52 26.44 -20.20 -0.81
N ALA A 53 25.11 -20.10 -0.92
CA ALA A 53 24.23 -21.25 -1.16
C ALA A 53 23.27 -21.03 -2.31
N ASP A 54 23.79 -21.09 -3.50
CA ASP A 54 23.00 -21.35 -4.70
C ASP A 54 22.83 -22.86 -4.86
N GLY A 55 21.61 -23.37 -4.82
CA GLY A 55 21.46 -24.77 -5.19
C GLY A 55 20.29 -25.55 -4.67
N PHE A 56 19.33 -24.96 -3.97
CA PHE A 56 18.11 -25.71 -3.64
C PHE A 56 17.21 -25.84 -4.87
N ALA A 57 16.88 -27.07 -5.23
CA ALA A 57 15.96 -27.36 -6.33
C ALA A 57 14.50 -27.20 -5.86
N THR A 58 14.23 -27.45 -4.57
CA THR A 58 12.88 -27.49 -4.02
C THR A 58 12.72 -26.65 -2.77
N ARG A 59 11.46 -26.24 -2.50
CA ARG A 59 11.08 -25.56 -1.26
C ARG A 59 11.26 -26.45 -0.04
N GLU A 60 11.01 -27.73 -0.18
CA GLU A 60 11.21 -28.71 0.86
C GLU A 60 12.68 -28.76 1.33
N GLU A 61 13.65 -28.74 0.39
CA GLU A 61 15.08 -28.64 0.71
C GLU A 61 15.41 -27.35 1.48
N GLN A 62 14.84 -26.20 1.08
CA GLN A 62 15.02 -24.95 1.79
C GLN A 62 14.52 -24.99 3.24
N LEU A 63 13.33 -25.55 3.46
CA LEU A 63 12.76 -25.66 4.81
C LEU A 63 13.54 -26.65 5.69
N ASN A 64 14.01 -27.76 5.10
CA ASN A 64 14.86 -28.72 5.80
C ASN A 64 16.21 -28.10 6.20
N TYR A 65 16.81 -27.33 5.30
CA TYR A 65 18.04 -26.61 5.59
C TYR A 65 17.86 -25.58 6.74
N LEU A 66 16.73 -24.88 6.78
CA LEU A 66 16.42 -23.99 7.90
C LEU A 66 16.32 -24.76 9.23
N ARG A 67 15.78 -26.00 9.23
CA ARG A 67 15.78 -26.87 10.41
C ARG A 67 17.20 -27.28 10.85
N GLU A 68 18.07 -27.62 9.90
CA GLU A 68 19.47 -27.94 10.17
C GLU A 68 20.22 -26.77 10.79
N LEU A 69 19.87 -25.53 10.46
CA LEU A 69 20.39 -24.32 11.07
C LEU A 69 19.77 -24.00 12.45
N GLY A 70 18.84 -24.80 12.93
CA GLY A 70 18.20 -24.63 14.24
C GLY A 70 16.98 -23.70 14.25
N PHE A 71 16.46 -23.31 13.09
CA PHE A 71 15.18 -22.63 12.99
C PHE A 71 14.03 -23.63 13.09
N ASP A 72 12.86 -23.13 13.50
CA ASP A 72 11.60 -23.88 13.50
C ASP A 72 10.69 -23.38 12.36
N PRO A 73 10.82 -23.92 11.12
CA PRO A 73 9.99 -23.49 10.01
C PRO A 73 8.54 -23.95 10.17
N VAL A 74 7.63 -23.22 9.52
CA VAL A 74 6.20 -23.57 9.51
C VAL A 74 5.99 -25.02 9.12
N GLU A 75 4.96 -25.64 9.70
CA GLU A 75 4.57 -27.00 9.32
C GLU A 75 4.12 -27.05 7.86
N TYR A 76 4.58 -28.06 7.13
CA TYR A 76 4.21 -28.27 5.74
C TYR A 76 3.99 -29.76 5.43
N LYS A 77 3.20 -30.01 4.39
CA LYS A 77 3.04 -31.33 3.80
C LYS A 77 3.16 -31.25 2.30
N LYS A 78 3.82 -32.25 1.71
CA LYS A 78 3.93 -32.38 0.25
C LYS A 78 2.63 -32.95 -0.29
N VAL A 79 2.05 -32.26 -1.25
CA VAL A 79 0.76 -32.62 -1.85
C VAL A 79 0.84 -32.79 -3.35
N ASN A 80 -0.05 -33.57 -3.89
CA ASN A 80 -0.36 -33.71 -5.29
C ASN A 80 -1.88 -33.64 -5.49
N ARG A 81 -2.34 -33.86 -6.72
CA ARG A 81 -3.77 -33.77 -7.03
C ARG A 81 -4.62 -34.75 -6.22
N ASP A 82 -4.09 -35.92 -5.88
CA ASP A 82 -4.88 -37.00 -5.28
C ASP A 82 -5.05 -36.82 -3.77
N ASN A 83 -4.03 -36.28 -3.06
CA ASN A 83 -4.04 -36.16 -1.60
C ASN A 83 -4.26 -34.72 -1.09
N MET A 84 -4.43 -33.73 -1.98
CA MET A 84 -4.53 -32.33 -1.59
C MET A 84 -5.72 -32.04 -0.68
N LEU A 85 -6.91 -32.54 -1.02
CA LEU A 85 -8.12 -32.30 -0.24
C LEU A 85 -8.05 -32.97 1.15
N GLU A 86 -7.53 -34.19 1.23
CA GLU A 86 -7.30 -34.89 2.48
C GLU A 86 -6.31 -34.11 3.38
N THR A 87 -5.25 -33.58 2.78
CA THR A 87 -4.25 -32.79 3.50
C THR A 87 -4.81 -31.47 4.00
N ILE A 88 -5.65 -30.79 3.21
CA ILE A 88 -6.36 -29.57 3.66
C ILE A 88 -7.26 -29.89 4.85
N GLN A 89 -8.02 -30.98 4.78
CA GLN A 89 -8.87 -31.39 5.90
C GLN A 89 -8.04 -31.73 7.14
N TRP A 90 -6.94 -32.44 6.95
CA TRP A 90 -6.03 -32.75 8.06
C TRP A 90 -5.53 -31.47 8.76
N PHE A 91 -5.10 -30.44 8.00
CA PHE A 91 -4.71 -29.17 8.60
C PHE A 91 -5.88 -28.47 9.28
N ALA A 92 -7.09 -28.49 8.70
CA ALA A 92 -8.29 -27.91 9.30
C ALA A 92 -8.58 -28.49 10.70
N ASP A 93 -8.38 -29.80 10.86
CA ASP A 93 -8.63 -30.50 12.11
C ASP A 93 -7.52 -30.29 13.15
N HIS A 94 -6.29 -29.97 12.71
CA HIS A 94 -5.12 -29.87 13.59
C HIS A 94 -4.75 -28.42 13.95
N VAL A 95 -5.13 -27.45 13.12
CA VAL A 95 -4.73 -26.04 13.31
C VAL A 95 -5.21 -25.43 14.63
N ALA A 96 -6.32 -25.92 15.17
CA ALA A 96 -6.84 -25.50 16.45
C ALA A 96 -5.95 -25.91 17.65
N GLY A 97 -5.06 -26.89 17.45
CA GLY A 97 -4.09 -27.35 18.45
C GLY A 97 -2.73 -26.63 18.39
N ASN A 98 -2.53 -25.71 17.44
CA ASN A 98 -1.30 -24.97 17.33
C ASN A 98 -1.15 -23.92 18.44
N ASP A 99 0.08 -23.65 18.84
CA ASP A 99 0.42 -22.60 19.82
C ASP A 99 0.20 -21.18 19.29
N PHE A 100 -0.15 -21.03 18.02
CA PHE A 100 -0.40 -19.75 17.36
C PHE A 100 -1.59 -19.85 16.40
N PRO A 101 -2.38 -18.77 16.23
CA PRO A 101 -3.52 -18.77 15.33
C PRO A 101 -3.09 -18.83 13.86
N SER A 102 -3.87 -19.55 13.04
CA SER A 102 -3.67 -19.62 11.58
C SER A 102 -4.97 -19.25 10.87
N ASP A 103 -4.88 -18.39 9.87
CA ASP A 103 -6.01 -17.95 9.03
C ASP A 103 -6.16 -18.76 7.73
N GLY A 104 -5.29 -19.74 7.52
CA GLY A 104 -5.34 -20.60 6.34
C GLY A 104 -4.02 -21.27 6.01
N LEU A 105 -3.93 -21.74 4.77
CA LEU A 105 -2.77 -22.43 4.21
C LEU A 105 -2.25 -21.67 2.99
N VAL A 106 -0.99 -21.89 2.65
CA VAL A 106 -0.41 -21.45 1.37
C VAL A 106 0.00 -22.68 0.58
N LEU A 107 -0.67 -22.93 -0.53
CA LEU A 107 -0.26 -23.94 -1.50
C LEU A 107 0.77 -23.31 -2.45
N THR A 108 1.97 -23.85 -2.49
CA THR A 108 3.06 -23.36 -3.35
C THR A 108 3.69 -24.50 -4.16
N TYR A 109 4.20 -24.17 -5.33
CA TYR A 109 4.99 -25.15 -6.10
C TYR A 109 6.28 -25.50 -5.35
N ASN A 110 6.56 -26.80 -5.25
CA ASN A 110 7.79 -27.30 -4.61
C ASN A 110 9.03 -27.03 -5.47
N ASP A 111 8.93 -27.19 -6.79
CA ASP A 111 10.01 -26.88 -7.75
C ASP A 111 10.19 -25.35 -7.84
N ILE A 112 11.38 -24.88 -7.42
CA ILE A 112 11.71 -23.46 -7.36
C ILE A 112 11.86 -22.85 -8.74
N ALA A 113 12.53 -23.55 -9.67
CA ALA A 113 12.76 -23.06 -11.01
C ALA A 113 11.44 -22.88 -11.78
N TYR A 114 10.57 -23.89 -11.70
CA TYR A 114 9.23 -23.81 -12.27
C TYR A 114 8.40 -22.68 -11.62
N GLY A 115 8.38 -22.63 -10.29
CA GLY A 115 7.66 -21.58 -9.55
C GLY A 115 8.10 -20.18 -9.98
N ASN A 116 9.39 -19.94 -10.14
CA ASN A 116 9.94 -18.66 -10.58
C ASN A 116 9.58 -18.35 -12.05
N SER A 117 9.49 -19.37 -12.91
CA SER A 117 9.11 -19.20 -14.33
C SER A 117 7.70 -18.64 -14.52
N LEU A 118 6.79 -18.82 -13.54
CA LEU A 118 5.43 -18.29 -13.56
C LEU A 118 5.37 -16.77 -13.37
N GLY A 119 6.47 -16.17 -12.90
CA GLY A 119 6.58 -14.72 -12.69
C GLY A 119 5.76 -14.21 -11.50
N ARG A 120 5.54 -12.89 -11.49
CA ARG A 120 4.87 -12.16 -10.40
C ARG A 120 3.80 -11.22 -10.95
N THR A 121 2.79 -10.93 -10.14
CA THR A 121 1.94 -9.75 -10.30
C THR A 121 2.68 -8.52 -9.73
N ALA A 122 2.08 -7.36 -9.74
CA ALA A 122 2.66 -6.17 -9.10
C ALA A 122 2.99 -6.36 -7.60
N LYS A 123 2.29 -7.29 -6.91
CA LYS A 123 2.45 -7.50 -5.46
C LYS A 123 2.83 -8.93 -5.09
N PHE A 124 2.36 -9.94 -5.82
CA PHE A 124 2.42 -11.34 -5.39
C PHE A 124 3.09 -12.24 -6.42
N PRO A 125 3.82 -13.29 -5.99
CA PRO A 125 4.31 -14.33 -6.90
C PRO A 125 3.13 -15.16 -7.42
N ARG A 126 3.25 -15.73 -8.62
CA ARG A 126 2.24 -16.60 -9.23
C ARG A 126 2.43 -18.08 -8.90
N ASN A 127 3.48 -18.40 -8.16
CA ASN A 127 3.82 -19.77 -7.76
C ASN A 127 3.08 -20.25 -6.49
N ALA A 128 2.24 -19.41 -5.91
CA ALA A 128 1.54 -19.73 -4.68
C ALA A 128 0.09 -19.22 -4.71
N ILE A 129 -0.78 -19.95 -4.02
CA ILE A 129 -2.18 -19.58 -3.79
C ILE A 129 -2.52 -19.76 -2.32
N ALA A 130 -3.20 -18.77 -1.73
CA ALA A 130 -3.70 -18.89 -0.37
C ALA A 130 -5.04 -19.63 -0.35
N PHE A 131 -5.18 -20.54 0.61
CA PHE A 131 -6.43 -21.15 0.99
C PHE A 131 -6.80 -20.63 2.37
N LYS A 132 -7.94 -19.95 2.49
CA LYS A 132 -8.42 -19.39 3.74
C LYS A 132 -9.44 -20.32 4.38
N TRP A 133 -9.38 -20.42 5.73
CA TRP A 133 -10.47 -21.04 6.47
C TRP A 133 -11.73 -20.21 6.32
N LYS A 134 -12.87 -20.82 6.58
CA LYS A 134 -14.12 -20.06 6.64
C LYS A 134 -14.04 -19.07 7.81
N ASP A 135 -14.29 -17.81 7.52
CA ASP A 135 -14.26 -16.76 8.54
C ASP A 135 -15.32 -17.03 9.62
N GLU A 136 -14.96 -16.74 10.86
CA GLU A 136 -15.91 -16.75 11.97
C GLU A 136 -16.92 -15.62 11.74
N THR A 137 -18.21 -15.95 11.80
CA THR A 137 -19.28 -14.96 11.69
C THR A 137 -20.00 -14.82 13.03
N ARG A 138 -20.44 -13.61 13.37
CA ARG A 138 -21.28 -13.31 14.54
C ARG A 138 -22.50 -12.51 14.12
N GLN A 139 -23.61 -12.80 14.78
CA GLN A 139 -24.84 -12.05 14.64
C GLN A 139 -24.82 -10.81 15.53
N THR A 140 -25.31 -9.68 15.00
CA THR A 140 -25.44 -8.43 15.74
C THR A 140 -26.53 -7.58 15.09
N LYS A 141 -26.89 -6.46 15.73
CA LYS A 141 -27.94 -5.56 15.26
C LYS A 141 -27.37 -4.30 14.67
N LEU A 142 -27.80 -3.92 13.46
CA LEU A 142 -27.42 -2.68 12.80
C LEU A 142 -28.11 -1.49 13.47
N LEU A 143 -27.32 -0.56 14.02
CA LEU A 143 -27.82 0.60 14.76
C LEU A 143 -27.93 1.83 13.91
N GLU A 144 -26.90 2.08 13.04
CA GLU A 144 -26.76 3.29 12.29
C GLU A 144 -25.87 3.08 11.05
N ILE A 145 -26.02 3.93 10.02
CA ILE A 145 -25.02 4.12 8.97
C ILE A 145 -24.39 5.49 9.14
N GLU A 146 -23.10 5.51 9.47
CA GLU A 146 -22.30 6.71 9.48
C GLU A 146 -21.82 7.05 8.08
N TRP A 147 -22.00 8.29 7.65
CA TRP A 147 -21.64 8.78 6.33
C TRP A 147 -20.43 9.70 6.44
N SER A 148 -19.26 9.27 5.94
CA SER A 148 -18.01 10.01 6.09
C SER A 148 -17.44 10.44 4.73
N PRO A 149 -17.36 11.77 4.45
CA PRO A 149 -16.78 12.28 3.21
C PRO A 149 -15.27 12.10 3.15
N SER A 150 -14.77 11.63 2.01
CA SER A 150 -13.35 11.60 1.67
C SER A 150 -12.85 12.94 1.10
N ARG A 151 -11.56 13.07 0.82
CA ARG A 151 -10.97 14.27 0.18
C ARG A 151 -11.54 14.57 -1.20
N THR A 152 -11.96 13.56 -1.94
CA THR A 152 -12.59 13.73 -3.26
C THR A 152 -14.09 14.03 -3.18
N GLY A 153 -14.65 14.04 -1.97
CA GLY A 153 -16.08 14.19 -1.73
C GLY A 153 -16.86 12.88 -1.75
N LEU A 154 -16.24 11.76 -2.10
CA LEU A 154 -16.86 10.44 -1.99
C LEU A 154 -17.28 10.20 -0.54
N ILE A 155 -18.54 9.93 -0.30
CA ILE A 155 -19.10 9.64 1.02
C ILE A 155 -19.22 8.12 1.16
N ASN A 156 -18.42 7.55 2.06
CA ASN A 156 -18.40 6.12 2.32
C ASN A 156 -19.37 5.79 3.46
N PRO A 157 -20.31 4.85 3.25
CA PRO A 157 -21.15 4.32 4.32
C PRO A 157 -20.34 3.40 5.23
N VAL A 158 -20.48 3.58 6.54
CA VAL A 158 -19.92 2.73 7.58
C VAL A 158 -21.04 2.28 8.49
N ALA A 159 -21.24 0.97 8.57
CA ALA A 159 -22.23 0.38 9.46
C ALA A 159 -21.75 0.45 10.92
N ILE A 160 -22.60 0.94 11.79
CA ILE A 160 -22.44 0.92 13.24
C ILE A 160 -23.44 -0.10 13.78
N PHE A 161 -22.97 -1.05 14.57
CA PHE A 161 -23.79 -2.12 15.10
C PHE A 161 -23.49 -2.38 16.60
N GLU A 162 -24.35 -3.13 17.26
CA GLU A 162 -24.11 -3.52 18.66
C GLU A 162 -22.76 -4.22 18.75
N PRO A 163 -21.93 -3.85 19.76
CA PRO A 163 -20.61 -4.45 19.92
C PRO A 163 -20.67 -5.97 20.03
N VAL A 164 -19.84 -6.66 19.28
CA VAL A 164 -19.77 -8.12 19.27
C VAL A 164 -18.33 -8.60 19.33
N GLU A 165 -18.06 -9.65 20.08
CA GLU A 165 -16.74 -10.29 20.14
C GLU A 165 -16.53 -11.13 18.89
N LEU A 166 -15.43 -10.88 18.18
CA LEU A 166 -15.07 -11.56 16.95
C LEU A 166 -13.56 -11.73 16.89
N GLU A 167 -13.10 -12.98 16.83
CA GLU A 167 -11.68 -13.34 16.80
C GLU A 167 -10.86 -12.63 17.89
N GLY A 168 -11.35 -12.66 19.14
CA GLY A 168 -10.67 -12.12 20.32
C GLY A 168 -10.61 -10.59 20.39
N THR A 169 -11.40 -9.86 19.61
CA THR A 169 -11.55 -8.41 19.78
C THR A 169 -13.02 -8.00 19.63
N THR A 170 -13.41 -6.93 20.33
CA THR A 170 -14.74 -6.34 20.20
C THR A 170 -14.78 -5.47 18.95
N VAL A 171 -15.75 -5.69 18.09
CA VAL A 171 -16.01 -4.88 16.88
C VAL A 171 -17.41 -4.29 16.94
N SER A 172 -17.58 -3.07 16.46
CA SER A 172 -18.86 -2.35 16.40
C SER A 172 -19.04 -1.56 15.12
N ARG A 173 -18.09 -1.66 14.18
CA ARG A 173 -18.08 -0.89 12.94
C ARG A 173 -17.58 -1.74 11.77
N ALA A 174 -18.22 -1.62 10.62
CA ALA A 174 -17.77 -2.26 9.37
C ALA A 174 -17.95 -1.34 8.17
N SER A 175 -17.04 -1.40 7.21
CA SER A 175 -17.22 -0.70 5.93
C SER A 175 -18.32 -1.36 5.12
N VAL A 176 -19.20 -0.55 4.51
CA VAL A 176 -20.20 -1.00 3.53
C VAL A 176 -19.74 -0.73 2.10
N HIS A 177 -18.53 -0.21 1.93
CA HIS A 177 -17.86 0.10 0.65
C HIS A 177 -18.57 1.17 -0.18
N ASN A 178 -19.82 0.94 -0.67
CA ASN A 178 -20.55 1.86 -1.52
C ASN A 178 -22.08 1.59 -1.46
N LEU A 179 -22.86 2.42 -2.17
CA LEU A 179 -24.31 2.29 -2.19
C LEU A 179 -24.81 0.99 -2.83
N SER A 180 -24.11 0.48 -3.85
CA SER A 180 -24.53 -0.77 -4.51
C SER A 180 -24.46 -1.96 -3.56
N VAL A 181 -23.40 -2.07 -2.74
CA VAL A 181 -23.28 -3.11 -1.70
C VAL A 181 -24.37 -2.97 -0.65
N MET A 182 -24.68 -1.73 -0.25
CA MET A 182 -25.77 -1.46 0.70
C MET A 182 -27.13 -1.89 0.16
N GLU A 183 -27.40 -1.58 -1.13
CA GLU A 183 -28.64 -1.98 -1.82
C GLU A 183 -28.71 -3.50 -2.03
N GLU A 184 -27.59 -4.15 -2.38
CA GLU A 184 -27.51 -5.60 -2.59
C GLU A 184 -27.79 -6.38 -1.29
N LEU A 185 -27.18 -5.94 -0.19
CA LEU A 185 -27.42 -6.51 1.13
C LEU A 185 -28.82 -6.16 1.67
N LYS A 186 -29.49 -5.14 1.11
CA LYS A 186 -30.78 -4.61 1.58
C LYS A 186 -30.73 -4.16 3.03
N LEU A 187 -29.63 -3.51 3.42
CA LEU A 187 -29.40 -3.10 4.81
C LEU A 187 -30.49 -2.16 5.32
N GLY A 188 -30.89 -2.35 6.56
CA GLY A 188 -31.86 -1.51 7.26
C GLY A 188 -31.49 -1.25 8.71
N ILE A 189 -31.83 -0.06 9.20
CA ILE A 189 -31.62 0.25 10.63
C ILE A 189 -32.52 -0.63 11.48
N GLY A 190 -31.90 -1.28 12.48
CA GLY A 190 -32.57 -2.24 13.35
C GLY A 190 -32.51 -3.67 12.85
N ASP A 191 -31.97 -3.93 11.65
CA ASP A 191 -31.86 -5.28 11.09
C ASP A 191 -30.83 -6.14 11.85
N GLU A 192 -31.08 -7.45 11.87
CA GLU A 192 -30.11 -8.44 12.29
C GLU A 192 -29.15 -8.75 11.14
N ILE A 193 -27.88 -8.52 11.37
CA ILE A 193 -26.80 -8.73 10.41
C ILE A 193 -25.79 -9.75 10.91
N THR A 194 -25.08 -10.39 10.01
CA THR A 194 -23.89 -11.17 10.35
C THR A 194 -22.64 -10.43 9.94
N VAL A 195 -21.63 -10.42 10.81
CA VAL A 195 -20.35 -9.75 10.59
C VAL A 195 -19.20 -10.73 10.71
N TYR A 196 -18.11 -10.46 10.00
CA TYR A 196 -16.87 -11.23 10.04
C TYR A 196 -15.67 -10.30 9.90
N LYS A 197 -14.45 -10.80 10.12
CA LYS A 197 -13.21 -10.04 9.86
C LYS A 197 -12.49 -10.56 8.63
N ALA A 198 -12.52 -9.82 7.55
CA ALA A 198 -11.67 -10.12 6.42
C ALA A 198 -10.19 -10.09 6.84
N ASN A 199 -9.47 -11.19 6.56
CA ASN A 199 -8.07 -11.41 6.95
C ASN A 199 -7.82 -11.26 8.46
N MET A 200 -8.78 -11.61 9.31
CA MET A 200 -8.73 -11.49 10.77
C MET A 200 -8.53 -10.04 11.28
N ILE A 201 -8.74 -9.03 10.45
CA ILE A 201 -8.44 -7.62 10.79
C ILE A 201 -9.62 -6.71 10.53
N ILE A 202 -10.20 -6.74 9.32
CA ILE A 202 -11.12 -5.72 8.84
C ILE A 202 -12.56 -6.22 8.97
N PRO A 203 -13.39 -5.63 9.86
CA PRO A 203 -14.79 -6.01 9.99
C PRO A 203 -15.56 -5.72 8.71
N GLN A 204 -16.39 -6.66 8.29
CA GLN A 204 -17.29 -6.56 7.14
C GLN A 204 -18.63 -7.21 7.47
N ILE A 205 -19.69 -6.78 6.76
CA ILE A 205 -21.00 -7.42 6.82
C ILE A 205 -21.00 -8.60 5.85
N ALA A 206 -21.32 -9.79 6.35
CA ALA A 206 -21.46 -10.99 5.52
C ALA A 206 -22.85 -11.06 4.87
N GLU A 207 -23.89 -10.84 5.68
CA GLU A 207 -25.28 -10.92 5.26
C GLU A 207 -26.18 -10.07 6.16
N ASP A 208 -27.27 -9.54 5.62
CA ASP A 208 -28.40 -9.03 6.37
C ASP A 208 -29.48 -10.09 6.42
N LEU A 209 -29.87 -10.51 7.62
CA LEU A 209 -30.84 -11.58 7.85
C LEU A 209 -32.28 -11.06 7.76
N THR A 210 -32.50 -9.80 8.09
CA THR A 210 -33.83 -9.16 8.10
C THR A 210 -34.18 -8.56 6.75
N LYS A 211 -33.21 -7.87 6.09
CA LYS A 211 -33.34 -7.28 4.75
C LYS A 211 -34.46 -6.24 4.64
N SER A 212 -34.62 -5.37 5.62
CA SER A 212 -35.67 -4.35 5.63
C SER A 212 -35.47 -3.23 4.58
N GLY A 213 -34.23 -2.94 4.21
CA GLY A 213 -33.89 -1.98 3.17
C GLY A 213 -34.36 -0.54 3.46
N ASN A 214 -34.46 -0.16 4.74
CA ASN A 214 -35.08 1.09 5.18
C ASN A 214 -34.09 2.26 5.33
N ILE A 215 -32.81 2.11 4.86
CA ILE A 215 -31.80 3.18 4.98
C ILE A 215 -32.07 4.28 3.96
N GLU A 216 -32.23 5.50 4.44
CA GLU A 216 -32.32 6.68 3.59
C GLU A 216 -30.93 7.20 3.20
N ILE A 217 -30.71 7.41 1.90
CA ILE A 217 -29.46 8.02 1.39
C ILE A 217 -29.51 9.52 1.67
N PRO A 218 -28.51 10.09 2.35
CA PRO A 218 -28.50 11.51 2.70
C PRO A 218 -28.51 12.42 1.46
N LYS A 219 -29.45 13.35 1.41
CA LYS A 219 -29.51 14.39 0.38
C LYS A 219 -28.58 15.58 0.64
N THR A 220 -28.06 15.66 1.88
CA THR A 220 -27.11 16.67 2.32
C THR A 220 -25.90 16.02 2.96
N CYS A 221 -24.74 16.62 2.77
CA CYS A 221 -23.50 16.16 3.38
C CYS A 221 -23.58 16.31 4.92
N PRO A 222 -23.31 15.27 5.70
CA PRO A 222 -23.42 15.34 7.17
C PRO A 222 -22.42 16.29 7.82
N VAL A 223 -21.34 16.65 7.13
CA VAL A 223 -20.31 17.54 7.68
C VAL A 223 -20.55 19.01 7.33
N CYS A 224 -20.89 19.30 6.06
CA CYS A 224 -20.99 20.70 5.62
C CYS A 224 -22.41 21.14 5.29
N GLY A 225 -23.44 20.26 5.38
CA GLY A 225 -24.83 20.57 5.02
C GLY A 225 -25.08 20.82 3.51
N GLY A 226 -24.03 20.84 2.70
CA GLY A 226 -24.14 21.05 1.25
C GLY A 226 -24.79 19.85 0.54
N PRO A 227 -25.23 20.02 -0.73
CA PRO A 227 -25.95 18.97 -1.44
C PRO A 227 -25.04 17.74 -1.72
N THR A 228 -25.69 16.57 -1.80
CA THR A 228 -25.06 15.32 -2.21
C THR A 228 -25.60 14.86 -3.55
N GLU A 229 -24.82 14.07 -4.26
CA GLU A 229 -25.17 13.51 -5.57
C GLU A 229 -24.76 12.04 -5.63
N VAL A 230 -25.63 11.18 -6.15
CA VAL A 230 -25.31 9.79 -6.48
C VAL A 230 -24.70 9.73 -7.87
N ARG A 231 -23.50 9.19 -7.99
CA ARG A 231 -22.79 9.01 -9.27
C ARG A 231 -22.50 7.55 -9.52
N ALA A 232 -22.52 7.17 -10.81
CA ALA A 232 -21.98 5.88 -11.23
C ALA A 232 -20.45 5.93 -11.14
N LEU A 233 -19.86 4.93 -10.46
CA LEU A 233 -18.44 4.69 -10.40
C LEU A 233 -18.19 3.29 -10.95
N PHE A 234 -17.83 3.20 -12.25
CA PHE A 234 -17.82 1.92 -12.98
C PHE A 234 -19.21 1.25 -12.91
N GLU A 235 -19.32 0.05 -12.37
CA GLU A 235 -20.57 -0.69 -12.19
C GLU A 235 -21.28 -0.42 -10.86
N ALA A 236 -20.68 0.40 -9.98
CA ALA A 236 -21.21 0.69 -8.65
C ALA A 236 -21.75 2.11 -8.54
N LYS A 237 -22.71 2.31 -7.62
CA LYS A 237 -23.22 3.63 -7.23
C LYS A 237 -22.44 4.15 -6.02
N ALA A 238 -22.10 5.42 -6.03
CA ALA A 238 -21.42 6.08 -4.93
C ALA A 238 -22.03 7.47 -4.64
N LEU A 239 -22.05 7.84 -3.36
CA LEU A 239 -22.55 9.14 -2.91
C LEU A 239 -21.41 10.16 -2.85
N TYR A 240 -21.66 11.38 -3.32
CA TYR A 240 -20.68 12.46 -3.31
C TYR A 240 -21.22 13.73 -2.67
N CYS A 241 -20.41 14.38 -1.82
CA CYS A 241 -20.60 15.78 -1.46
C CYS A 241 -20.10 16.66 -2.61
N VAL A 242 -20.98 17.47 -3.18
CA VAL A 242 -20.62 18.36 -4.31
C VAL A 242 -20.13 19.73 -3.86
N ASN A 243 -20.23 20.09 -2.57
CA ASN A 243 -19.71 21.34 -2.06
C ASN A 243 -18.17 21.37 -2.17
N PRO A 244 -17.54 22.29 -2.95
CA PRO A 244 -16.11 22.40 -3.07
C PRO A 244 -15.46 22.81 -1.72
N ASN A 245 -16.15 23.62 -0.92
CA ASN A 245 -15.66 24.16 0.36
C ASN A 245 -16.02 23.26 1.56
N CYS A 246 -16.24 21.97 1.36
CA CYS A 246 -16.55 21.05 2.45
C CYS A 246 -15.33 20.89 3.39
N LEU A 247 -15.53 21.17 4.69
CA LEU A 247 -14.48 21.06 5.70
C LEU A 247 -13.85 19.66 5.75
N ALA A 248 -14.65 18.59 5.61
CA ALA A 248 -14.11 17.23 5.59
C ALA A 248 -13.18 17.01 4.39
N LYS A 249 -13.52 17.51 3.19
CA LYS A 249 -12.62 17.43 2.03
C LYS A 249 -11.30 18.13 2.31
N LYS A 250 -11.36 19.29 2.93
CA LYS A 250 -10.19 20.09 3.28
C LYS A 250 -9.30 19.36 4.28
N ILE A 251 -9.86 18.87 5.39
CA ILE A 251 -9.12 18.09 6.40
C ILE A 251 -8.45 16.87 5.74
N LYS A 252 -9.19 16.11 4.90
CA LYS A 252 -8.66 14.92 4.21
C LYS A 252 -7.59 15.27 3.17
N LEU A 253 -7.67 16.42 2.51
CA LEU A 253 -6.62 16.92 1.62
C LEU A 253 -5.33 17.20 2.40
N PHE A 254 -5.43 17.94 3.51
CA PHE A 254 -4.28 18.19 4.39
C PHE A 254 -3.69 16.88 4.93
N SER A 255 -4.52 15.96 5.41
CA SER A 255 -4.07 14.65 5.92
C SER A 255 -3.33 13.83 4.86
N HIS A 256 -3.81 13.87 3.61
CA HIS A 256 -3.12 13.25 2.49
C HIS A 256 -1.78 13.93 2.20
N PHE A 257 -1.78 15.28 2.15
CA PHE A 257 -0.59 16.09 1.86
C PHE A 257 0.53 15.81 2.86
N VAL A 258 0.22 15.76 4.17
CA VAL A 258 1.24 15.53 5.22
C VAL A 258 1.63 14.07 5.38
N SER A 259 0.95 13.13 4.72
CA SER A 259 1.18 11.69 4.89
C SER A 259 2.60 11.26 4.53
N ARG A 260 3.03 10.10 5.05
CA ARG A 260 4.38 9.55 4.89
C ARG A 260 4.82 9.40 3.43
N ASP A 261 3.91 8.97 2.57
CA ASP A 261 4.19 8.72 1.15
C ASP A 261 4.10 10.00 0.29
N ALA A 262 3.59 11.09 0.87
CA ALA A 262 3.51 12.41 0.28
C ALA A 262 4.62 13.32 0.82
N MET A 263 4.29 14.44 1.49
CA MET A 263 5.28 15.39 2.02
C MET A 263 5.96 14.93 3.31
N ASN A 264 5.45 13.87 3.96
CA ASN A 264 5.99 13.30 5.19
C ASN A 264 6.21 14.32 6.33
N ILE A 265 5.19 15.13 6.60
CA ILE A 265 5.20 16.07 7.74
C ILE A 265 4.68 15.33 8.96
N GLU A 266 5.59 14.88 9.82
CA GLU A 266 5.25 14.12 11.01
C GLU A 266 4.59 14.99 12.10
N GLY A 267 3.78 14.35 12.97
CA GLY A 267 3.15 15.02 14.13
C GLY A 267 1.77 15.62 13.85
N LEU A 268 1.23 15.50 12.63
CA LEU A 268 -0.09 16.01 12.26
C LEU A 268 -1.10 14.87 12.06
N SER A 269 -1.91 14.62 13.09
CA SER A 269 -3.12 13.79 12.96
C SER A 269 -4.28 14.56 12.31
N GLU A 270 -5.31 13.86 11.81
CA GLU A 270 -6.53 14.52 11.31
C GLU A 270 -7.15 15.45 12.36
N MET A 271 -7.21 15.02 13.62
CA MET A 271 -7.72 15.84 14.70
C MET A 271 -6.87 17.09 14.94
N THR A 272 -5.54 16.99 14.80
CA THR A 272 -4.65 18.14 14.91
C THR A 272 -4.89 19.11 13.77
N ILE A 273 -4.98 18.62 12.54
CA ILE A 273 -5.28 19.42 11.34
C ILE A 273 -6.63 20.13 11.48
N GLU A 274 -7.67 19.43 11.94
CA GLU A 274 -8.98 20.01 12.17
C GLU A 274 -8.94 21.16 13.19
N LYS A 275 -8.25 20.96 14.32
CA LYS A 275 -8.03 22.00 15.32
C LYS A 275 -7.27 23.20 14.76
N MET A 276 -6.26 22.98 13.92
CA MET A 276 -5.47 24.04 13.30
C MET A 276 -6.27 24.84 12.27
N ILE A 277 -7.07 24.16 11.44
CA ILE A 277 -7.98 24.80 10.48
C ILE A 277 -9.04 25.61 11.24
N GLY A 278 -9.65 25.03 12.28
CA GLY A 278 -10.70 25.68 13.09
C GLY A 278 -10.20 26.92 13.80
N ARG A 279 -8.92 27.02 14.16
CA ARG A 279 -8.27 28.20 14.76
C ARG A 279 -7.69 29.17 13.73
N GLY A 280 -7.75 28.82 12.45
CA GLY A 280 -7.24 29.66 11.38
C GLY A 280 -5.72 29.69 11.24
N PHE A 281 -4.98 28.75 11.88
CA PHE A 281 -3.52 28.64 11.73
C PHE A 281 -3.10 28.23 10.33
N ILE A 282 -3.90 27.37 9.70
CA ILE A 282 -3.71 26.94 8.32
C ILE A 282 -5.01 27.08 7.53
N LYS A 283 -4.93 27.70 6.39
CA LYS A 283 -6.03 27.85 5.42
C LYS A 283 -5.73 27.16 4.10
N GLU A 284 -4.49 27.24 3.67
CA GLU A 284 -3.97 26.62 2.44
C GLU A 284 -2.80 25.70 2.77
N LEU A 285 -2.49 24.75 1.88
CA LEU A 285 -1.42 23.77 2.11
C LEU A 285 -0.05 24.44 2.36
N ALA A 286 0.22 25.54 1.67
CA ALA A 286 1.46 26.31 1.82
C ALA A 286 1.62 26.95 3.22
N ASP A 287 0.54 27.11 3.97
CA ASP A 287 0.60 27.68 5.32
C ASP A 287 1.32 26.75 6.30
N LEU A 288 1.33 25.44 6.03
CA LEU A 288 2.10 24.47 6.82
C LEU A 288 3.61 24.79 6.89
N PHE A 289 4.12 25.51 5.92
CA PHE A 289 5.52 25.93 5.85
C PHE A 289 5.76 27.34 6.40
N LYS A 290 4.70 28.03 6.85
CA LYS A 290 4.73 29.42 7.34
C LYS A 290 4.28 29.54 8.81
N MET A 291 4.27 28.42 9.56
CA MET A 291 3.76 28.38 10.92
C MET A 291 4.69 29.01 11.98
N ASP A 292 5.88 29.46 11.62
CA ASP A 292 6.87 30.02 12.55
C ASP A 292 6.54 31.48 12.97
N ALA A 293 5.25 31.81 13.06
CA ALA A 293 4.81 33.09 13.56
C ALA A 293 4.62 33.03 15.10
N PRO A 294 5.09 34.05 15.87
CA PRO A 294 4.97 34.04 17.32
C PRO A 294 3.54 33.85 17.83
N GLU A 295 2.57 34.44 17.13
CA GLU A 295 1.15 34.36 17.46
C GLU A 295 0.61 32.93 17.30
N ILE A 296 1.04 32.23 16.25
CA ILE A 296 0.67 30.82 16.03
C ILE A 296 1.31 29.96 17.11
N ARG A 297 2.59 30.18 17.42
CA ARG A 297 3.31 29.44 18.47
C ARG A 297 2.60 29.55 19.80
N GLU A 298 2.30 30.80 20.24
CA GLU A 298 1.65 31.05 21.52
C GLU A 298 0.31 30.33 21.64
N GLU A 299 -0.50 30.34 20.61
CA GLU A 299 -1.80 29.68 20.60
C GLU A 299 -1.72 28.16 20.43
N PHE A 300 -0.75 27.65 19.64
CA PHE A 300 -0.57 26.22 19.45
C PHE A 300 -0.16 25.51 20.74
N VAL A 301 0.76 26.07 21.50
CA VAL A 301 1.23 25.44 22.75
C VAL A 301 0.17 25.46 23.86
N LYS A 302 -0.85 26.28 23.75
CA LYS A 302 -2.02 26.29 24.65
C LYS A 302 -3.05 25.22 24.32
N MET A 303 -2.92 24.54 23.16
CA MET A 303 -3.84 23.46 22.78
C MET A 303 -3.63 22.25 23.68
N GLU A 304 -4.73 21.62 24.11
CA GLU A 304 -4.70 20.40 24.90
C GLU A 304 -3.93 19.29 24.16
N GLY A 305 -2.94 18.71 24.82
CA GLY A 305 -2.06 17.68 24.27
C GLY A 305 -0.85 18.20 23.49
N PHE A 306 -0.65 19.51 23.43
CA PHE A 306 0.48 20.15 22.76
C PHE A 306 1.31 21.00 23.73
N GLY A 307 2.59 21.18 23.40
CA GLY A 307 3.53 22.00 24.14
C GLY A 307 4.66 22.46 23.23
N GLU A 308 5.61 23.22 23.76
CA GLU A 308 6.76 23.77 23.02
C GLU A 308 7.49 22.71 22.19
N LYS A 309 7.83 21.57 22.80
CA LYS A 309 8.51 20.49 22.10
C LYS A 309 7.73 19.91 20.91
N SER A 310 6.39 19.84 21.05
CA SER A 310 5.53 19.36 19.94
C SER A 310 5.52 20.37 18.79
N PHE A 311 5.50 21.66 19.10
CA PHE A 311 5.56 22.72 18.11
C PHE A 311 6.91 22.76 17.40
N GLU A 312 8.01 22.69 18.12
CA GLU A 312 9.37 22.64 17.54
C GLU A 312 9.57 21.43 16.64
N ASN A 313 9.09 20.25 17.05
CA ASN A 313 9.14 19.05 16.20
C ASN A 313 8.33 19.23 14.92
N LEU A 314 7.15 19.84 15.00
CA LEU A 314 6.31 20.13 13.84
C LEU A 314 6.99 21.11 12.88
N LEU A 315 7.58 22.19 13.37
CA LEU A 315 8.34 23.14 12.56
C LEU A 315 9.54 22.48 11.87
N ALA A 316 10.27 21.63 12.62
CA ALA A 316 11.39 20.88 12.06
C ALA A 316 10.93 19.90 10.96
N ALA A 317 9.82 19.19 11.16
CA ALA A 317 9.24 18.29 10.17
C ALA A 317 8.77 19.06 8.92
N ALA A 318 8.08 20.20 9.09
CA ALA A 318 7.66 21.05 7.99
C ALA A 318 8.87 21.61 7.22
N LYS A 319 9.91 22.09 7.90
CA LYS A 319 11.15 22.57 7.27
C LYS A 319 11.86 21.48 6.48
N LYS A 320 11.93 20.25 7.02
CA LYS A 320 12.50 19.09 6.31
C LYS A 320 11.72 18.78 5.05
N ALA A 321 10.40 18.87 5.09
CA ALA A 321 9.50 18.60 3.96
C ALA A 321 9.55 19.65 2.85
N GLN A 322 10.18 20.82 3.06
CA GLN A 322 10.39 21.81 2.00
C GLN A 322 11.29 21.29 0.89
N THR A 323 12.14 20.31 1.15
CA THR A 323 12.90 19.60 0.13
C THR A 323 12.31 18.22 -0.07
N VAL A 324 11.77 17.95 -1.24
CA VAL A 324 10.99 16.75 -1.54
C VAL A 324 11.24 16.25 -2.94
N SER A 325 11.15 14.94 -3.19
CA SER A 325 11.19 14.43 -4.56
C SER A 325 9.93 14.81 -5.33
N MET A 326 10.08 15.19 -6.60
CA MET A 326 8.95 15.62 -7.44
C MET A 326 7.81 14.59 -7.53
N PRO A 327 8.04 13.27 -7.61
CA PRO A 327 6.95 12.30 -7.57
C PRO A 327 6.13 12.32 -6.28
N LYS A 328 6.76 12.51 -5.11
CA LYS A 328 6.04 12.64 -3.84
C LYS A 328 5.26 13.95 -3.77
N PHE A 329 5.83 15.04 -4.27
CA PHE A 329 5.13 16.31 -4.39
C PHE A 329 3.91 16.19 -5.31
N LEU A 330 4.06 15.62 -6.51
CA LEU A 330 2.93 15.42 -7.44
C LEU A 330 1.84 14.51 -6.83
N TYR A 331 2.24 13.46 -6.12
CA TYR A 331 1.32 12.61 -5.37
C TYR A 331 0.60 13.37 -4.25
N SER A 332 1.31 14.26 -3.54
CA SER A 332 0.75 15.03 -2.41
C SER A 332 -0.38 15.98 -2.81
N LEU A 333 -0.43 16.41 -4.07
CA LEU A 333 -1.50 17.25 -4.61
C LEU A 333 -2.87 16.54 -4.60
N GLY A 334 -2.87 15.21 -4.51
CA GLY A 334 -4.11 14.43 -4.38
C GLY A 334 -4.94 14.35 -5.65
N ILE A 335 -4.33 14.46 -6.83
CA ILE A 335 -5.00 14.31 -8.13
C ILE A 335 -5.76 12.98 -8.18
N PRO A 336 -7.06 12.97 -8.56
CA PRO A 336 -7.86 11.73 -8.57
C PRO A 336 -7.23 10.62 -9.41
N GLY A 337 -7.05 9.43 -8.81
CA GLY A 337 -6.47 8.26 -9.48
C GLY A 337 -4.94 8.29 -9.64
N ILE A 338 -4.27 9.37 -9.32
CA ILE A 338 -2.80 9.47 -9.39
C ILE A 338 -2.20 9.06 -8.04
N GLY A 339 -1.78 7.80 -7.96
CA GLY A 339 -0.97 7.28 -6.87
C GLY A 339 0.52 7.57 -7.07
N LEU A 340 1.36 7.27 -6.07
CA LEU A 340 2.81 7.51 -6.13
C LEU A 340 3.48 6.82 -7.34
N ALA A 341 3.01 5.63 -7.73
CA ALA A 341 3.51 4.92 -8.91
C ALA A 341 3.25 5.71 -10.21
N ASN A 342 2.01 6.20 -10.39
CA ASN A 342 1.65 7.01 -11.54
C ASN A 342 2.38 8.37 -11.54
N ALA A 343 2.54 8.99 -10.36
CA ALA A 343 3.32 10.21 -10.21
C ALA A 343 4.78 10.02 -10.66
N LYS A 344 5.41 8.89 -10.31
CA LYS A 344 6.76 8.54 -10.79
C LYS A 344 6.82 8.39 -12.32
N LEU A 345 5.81 7.74 -12.93
CA LEU A 345 5.75 7.59 -14.38
C LEU A 345 5.64 8.95 -15.08
N ILE A 346 4.76 9.83 -14.59
CA ILE A 346 4.57 11.17 -15.13
C ILE A 346 5.85 11.98 -14.99
N CYS A 347 6.44 12.08 -13.80
CA CYS A 347 7.67 12.84 -13.59
C CYS A 347 8.80 12.37 -14.51
N ARG A 348 8.98 11.06 -14.66
CA ARG A 348 10.00 10.47 -15.55
C ARG A 348 9.74 10.83 -17.03
N ALA A 349 8.49 10.73 -17.49
CA ALA A 349 8.13 11.01 -18.88
C ALA A 349 8.36 12.48 -19.28
N PHE A 350 8.22 13.39 -18.32
CA PHE A 350 8.46 14.82 -18.51
C PHE A 350 9.82 15.29 -17.95
N ASN A 351 10.78 14.38 -17.80
CA ASN A 351 12.14 14.67 -17.33
C ASN A 351 12.18 15.51 -16.05
N TYR A 352 11.22 15.27 -15.14
CA TYR A 352 11.08 16.00 -13.88
C TYR A 352 10.96 17.53 -14.06
N ASP A 353 10.38 17.96 -15.15
CA ASP A 353 10.05 19.36 -15.41
C ASP A 353 8.59 19.62 -15.01
N MET A 354 8.38 20.39 -13.94
CA MET A 354 7.05 20.71 -13.42
C MET A 354 6.25 21.57 -14.40
N ASP A 355 6.89 22.49 -15.14
CA ASP A 355 6.20 23.34 -16.11
C ASP A 355 5.74 22.52 -17.33
N ALA A 356 6.54 21.56 -17.74
CA ALA A 356 6.16 20.59 -18.77
C ALA A 356 4.96 19.73 -18.30
N ILE A 357 4.94 19.27 -17.04
CA ILE A 357 3.82 18.51 -16.47
C ILE A 357 2.55 19.39 -16.40
N ARG A 358 2.66 20.65 -16.01
CA ARG A 358 1.53 21.59 -15.93
C ARG A 358 0.90 21.88 -17.29
N SER A 359 1.71 21.92 -18.33
CA SER A 359 1.28 22.18 -19.73
C SER A 359 0.97 20.91 -20.52
N ALA A 360 1.07 19.72 -19.89
CA ALA A 360 0.84 18.46 -20.57
C ALA A 360 -0.60 18.33 -21.08
N THR A 361 -0.74 17.81 -22.30
CA THR A 361 -2.05 17.51 -22.88
C THR A 361 -2.51 16.10 -22.50
N THR A 362 -3.80 15.83 -22.63
CA THR A 362 -4.35 14.47 -22.40
C THR A 362 -3.68 13.45 -23.31
N GLU A 363 -3.38 13.82 -24.57
CA GLU A 363 -2.70 12.94 -25.53
C GLU A 363 -1.30 12.59 -25.06
N SER A 364 -0.48 13.60 -24.70
CA SER A 364 0.91 13.38 -24.25
C SER A 364 1.00 12.54 -22.97
N LEU A 365 0.00 12.69 -22.09
CA LEU A 365 -0.11 11.88 -20.88
C LEU A 365 -0.56 10.43 -21.18
N THR A 366 -1.45 10.23 -22.16
CA THR A 366 -1.94 8.89 -22.56
C THR A 366 -0.84 8.08 -23.26
N ASP A 367 0.14 8.72 -23.89
CA ASP A 367 1.30 8.06 -24.49
C ASP A 367 2.22 7.41 -23.46
N ILE A 368 2.08 7.78 -22.17
CA ILE A 368 2.83 7.16 -21.07
C ILE A 368 2.30 5.76 -20.83
N GLN A 369 3.14 4.74 -21.02
CA GLN A 369 2.77 3.35 -20.76
C GLN A 369 2.33 3.16 -19.29
N GLY A 370 1.10 2.70 -19.11
CA GLY A 370 0.48 2.50 -17.79
C GLY A 370 -0.40 3.65 -17.31
N LEU A 371 -0.49 4.76 -18.07
CA LEU A 371 -1.38 5.87 -17.78
C LEU A 371 -2.55 5.87 -18.77
N GLY A 372 -3.72 5.36 -18.36
CA GLY A 372 -4.90 5.33 -19.22
C GLY A 372 -5.56 6.72 -19.38
N GLY A 373 -6.43 6.86 -20.40
CA GLY A 373 -7.07 8.13 -20.74
C GLY A 373 -7.85 8.80 -19.59
N VAL A 374 -8.45 8.03 -18.68
CA VAL A 374 -9.13 8.58 -17.48
C VAL A 374 -8.14 9.28 -16.55
N LEU A 375 -6.98 8.67 -16.31
CA LEU A 375 -5.95 9.26 -15.46
C LEU A 375 -5.33 10.49 -16.11
N ALA A 376 -5.07 10.42 -17.41
CA ALA A 376 -4.57 11.56 -18.20
C ALA A 376 -5.54 12.75 -18.13
N ALA A 377 -6.83 12.52 -18.34
CA ALA A 377 -7.86 13.54 -18.22
C ALA A 377 -7.94 14.15 -16.80
N ASN A 378 -7.79 13.34 -15.75
CA ASN A 378 -7.78 13.84 -14.38
C ASN A 378 -6.60 14.78 -14.11
N VAL A 379 -5.40 14.46 -14.63
CA VAL A 379 -4.22 15.33 -14.51
C VAL A 379 -4.45 16.65 -15.25
N THR A 380 -4.88 16.59 -16.51
CA THR A 380 -5.12 17.78 -17.34
C THR A 380 -6.19 18.67 -16.69
N ALA A 381 -7.30 18.10 -16.26
CA ALA A 381 -8.37 18.85 -15.59
C ALA A 381 -7.90 19.49 -14.28
N TYR A 382 -7.09 18.78 -13.48
CA TYR A 382 -6.54 19.32 -12.25
C TYR A 382 -5.61 20.50 -12.48
N MET A 383 -4.72 20.42 -13.48
CA MET A 383 -3.77 21.49 -13.81
C MET A 383 -4.45 22.71 -14.47
N ALA A 384 -5.58 22.50 -15.15
CA ALA A 384 -6.37 23.56 -15.79
C ALA A 384 -7.27 24.32 -14.81
N ASP A 385 -7.53 23.75 -13.61
CA ASP A 385 -8.38 24.39 -12.60
C ASP A 385 -7.67 25.59 -11.97
N PRO A 386 -8.28 26.80 -11.95
CA PRO A 386 -7.64 28.02 -11.46
C PRO A 386 -7.29 27.98 -9.97
N GLU A 387 -8.10 27.30 -9.13
CA GLU A 387 -7.85 27.19 -7.69
C GLU A 387 -6.65 26.28 -7.43
N ASN A 388 -6.59 25.13 -8.14
CA ASN A 388 -5.45 24.22 -8.07
C ASN A 388 -4.17 24.90 -8.62
N ALA A 389 -4.27 25.66 -9.71
CA ALA A 389 -3.13 26.38 -10.28
C ALA A 389 -2.57 27.42 -9.30
N ARG A 390 -3.43 28.15 -8.59
CA ARG A 390 -3.02 29.07 -7.53
C ARG A 390 -2.35 28.35 -6.38
N MET A 391 -2.98 27.30 -5.85
CA MET A 391 -2.42 26.46 -4.77
C MET A 391 -1.06 25.89 -5.14
N LEU A 392 -0.92 25.40 -6.38
CA LEU A 392 0.35 24.87 -6.89
C LEU A 392 1.44 25.95 -6.93
N ASN A 393 1.12 27.16 -7.39
CA ASN A 393 2.08 28.28 -7.39
C ASN A 393 2.51 28.65 -5.97
N ASP A 394 1.57 28.69 -5.02
CA ASP A 394 1.87 28.98 -3.60
C ASP A 394 2.78 27.92 -2.98
N LEU A 395 2.57 26.65 -3.33
CA LEU A 395 3.41 25.52 -2.90
C LEU A 395 4.81 25.59 -3.55
N LEU A 396 4.91 25.83 -4.84
CA LEU A 396 6.19 25.97 -5.55
C LEU A 396 7.02 27.16 -5.05
N GLY A 397 6.38 28.15 -4.43
CA GLY A 397 7.05 29.26 -3.75
C GLY A 397 7.71 28.90 -2.42
N VAL A 398 7.37 27.76 -1.81
CA VAL A 398 7.85 27.35 -0.48
C VAL A 398 8.55 25.98 -0.46
N VAL A 399 8.47 25.20 -1.53
CA VAL A 399 9.13 23.89 -1.65
C VAL A 399 10.22 23.94 -2.73
N SER A 400 11.24 23.11 -2.56
CA SER A 400 12.27 22.83 -3.55
C SER A 400 12.30 21.33 -3.84
N PHE A 401 12.68 20.98 -5.05
CA PHE A 401 12.84 19.58 -5.42
C PHE A 401 14.24 19.08 -5.09
N GLU A 402 14.31 17.86 -4.57
CA GLU A 402 15.57 17.13 -4.44
C GLU A 402 16.29 17.14 -5.80
N ALA A 403 17.60 17.41 -5.78
CA ALA A 403 18.40 17.24 -6.97
C ALA A 403 18.22 15.80 -7.45
N GLN A 404 17.82 15.63 -8.70
CA GLN A 404 17.88 14.34 -9.33
C GLN A 404 19.37 13.93 -9.31
N GLU A 405 19.67 12.73 -8.84
CA GLU A 405 20.91 12.10 -9.26
C GLU A 405 20.86 12.16 -10.80
N GLU A 406 21.74 12.95 -11.40
CA GLU A 406 21.86 13.02 -12.84
C GLU A 406 21.85 11.56 -13.33
N VAL A 407 20.88 11.23 -14.19
CA VAL A 407 20.96 9.98 -14.94
C VAL A 407 22.29 10.12 -15.67
N MET A 408 23.34 9.47 -15.16
CA MET A 408 24.65 9.56 -15.80
C MET A 408 24.40 9.19 -17.24
N GLU A 409 24.73 10.11 -18.17
CA GLU A 409 24.71 9.77 -19.58
C GLU A 409 25.61 8.54 -19.73
N SER A 410 24.98 7.41 -19.77
CA SER A 410 25.61 6.10 -19.85
C SER A 410 25.47 5.63 -21.29
N PRO A 411 26.41 4.86 -21.80
CA PRO A 411 26.32 4.24 -23.13
C PRO A 411 25.04 3.41 -23.34
N ILE A 412 24.31 3.11 -22.25
CA ILE A 412 23.04 2.37 -22.27
C ILE A 412 21.79 3.25 -22.24
N THR A 413 21.95 4.59 -22.19
CA THR A 413 20.82 5.53 -22.19
C THR A 413 19.94 5.32 -23.42
N GLY A 414 18.63 5.17 -23.19
CA GLY A 414 17.62 4.93 -24.23
C GLY A 414 17.54 3.50 -24.77
N LYS A 415 18.49 2.61 -24.46
CA LYS A 415 18.48 1.22 -24.89
C LYS A 415 17.52 0.37 -24.05
N THR A 416 16.89 -0.61 -24.70
CA THR A 416 15.92 -1.51 -24.07
C THR A 416 16.55 -2.88 -23.83
N PHE A 417 16.57 -3.30 -22.58
CA PHE A 417 17.11 -4.56 -22.13
C PHE A 417 16.01 -5.53 -21.72
N VAL A 418 16.25 -6.82 -21.89
CA VAL A 418 15.48 -7.90 -21.28
C VAL A 418 16.42 -8.74 -20.45
N ILE A 419 16.07 -9.01 -19.19
CA ILE A 419 16.88 -9.83 -18.29
C ILE A 419 16.24 -11.22 -18.20
N THR A 420 17.05 -12.28 -18.35
CA THR A 420 16.62 -13.67 -18.18
C THR A 420 17.76 -14.50 -17.54
N GLY A 421 17.44 -15.65 -17.01
CA GLY A 421 18.43 -16.46 -16.30
C GLY A 421 18.75 -15.95 -14.89
N ALA A 422 19.75 -16.54 -14.24
CA ALA A 422 20.28 -16.09 -12.96
C ALA A 422 21.18 -14.88 -13.15
N VAL A 423 21.14 -13.92 -12.20
CA VAL A 423 22.08 -12.80 -12.10
C VAL A 423 23.06 -13.08 -10.98
N TYR A 424 24.35 -12.76 -11.16
CA TYR A 424 25.44 -13.05 -10.22
C TYR A 424 26.13 -11.80 -9.70
N HIS A 425 26.12 -10.69 -10.45
CA HIS A 425 26.70 -9.41 -10.05
C HIS A 425 25.70 -8.51 -9.32
N PHE A 426 24.42 -8.84 -9.37
CA PHE A 426 23.36 -8.14 -8.68
C PHE A 426 22.68 -9.07 -7.67
N PRO A 427 22.22 -8.57 -6.50
CA PRO A 427 21.51 -9.39 -5.51
C PRO A 427 20.26 -10.11 -6.08
N ASN A 428 19.64 -9.51 -7.07
CA ASN A 428 18.48 -10.06 -7.78
C ASN A 428 18.24 -9.28 -9.09
N ARG A 429 17.29 -9.76 -9.91
CA ARG A 429 16.94 -9.11 -11.19
C ARG A 429 16.34 -7.71 -11.02
N ASP A 430 15.66 -7.44 -9.90
CA ASP A 430 15.09 -6.11 -9.63
C ASP A 430 16.21 -5.09 -9.34
N ALA A 431 17.29 -5.51 -8.67
CA ALA A 431 18.48 -4.70 -8.51
C ALA A 431 19.20 -4.44 -9.84
N ALA A 432 19.34 -5.47 -10.70
CA ALA A 432 19.88 -5.30 -12.05
C ALA A 432 18.98 -4.37 -12.89
N LYS A 433 17.67 -4.50 -12.76
CA LYS A 433 16.71 -3.60 -13.42
C LYS A 433 16.87 -2.16 -12.93
N ALA A 434 16.93 -1.95 -11.62
CA ALA A 434 17.15 -0.62 -11.04
C ALA A 434 18.46 0.00 -11.55
N TYR A 435 19.53 -0.76 -11.59
CA TYR A 435 20.83 -0.34 -12.10
C TYR A 435 20.79 0.12 -13.58
N ILE A 436 20.04 -0.60 -14.43
CA ILE A 436 19.82 -0.23 -15.84
C ILE A 436 19.01 1.07 -15.92
N GLU A 437 17.93 1.15 -15.14
CA GLU A 437 17.00 2.29 -15.16
C GLU A 437 17.64 3.55 -14.60
N GLU A 438 18.50 3.46 -13.58
CA GLU A 438 19.29 4.57 -13.04
C GLU A 438 20.27 5.16 -14.05
N ARG A 439 20.70 4.35 -15.04
CA ARG A 439 21.59 4.76 -16.13
C ARG A 439 20.87 5.08 -17.44
N GLY A 440 19.56 5.34 -17.36
CA GLY A 440 18.75 5.76 -18.51
C GLY A 440 18.38 4.64 -19.49
N GLY A 441 18.70 3.38 -19.19
CA GLY A 441 18.21 2.22 -19.92
C GLY A 441 16.77 1.87 -19.58
N LYS A 442 16.11 1.06 -20.39
CA LYS A 442 14.76 0.54 -20.18
C LYS A 442 14.80 -0.96 -20.03
N VAL A 443 13.99 -1.53 -19.10
CA VAL A 443 13.88 -2.99 -18.93
C VAL A 443 12.50 -3.48 -19.30
N ALA A 444 12.42 -4.38 -20.29
CA ALA A 444 11.18 -5.00 -20.73
C ALA A 444 11.05 -6.45 -20.20
N GLY A 445 9.82 -6.88 -19.95
CA GLY A 445 9.54 -8.24 -19.45
C GLY A 445 9.66 -9.33 -20.51
N SER A 446 9.58 -8.99 -21.80
CA SER A 446 9.62 -9.93 -22.93
C SER A 446 10.46 -9.39 -24.08
N VAL A 447 11.09 -10.31 -24.83
CA VAL A 447 11.88 -9.99 -26.03
C VAL A 447 10.95 -9.61 -27.18
N SER A 448 11.22 -8.48 -27.84
CA SER A 448 10.49 -7.96 -28.99
C SER A 448 11.46 -7.27 -29.95
N ALA A 449 10.99 -6.87 -31.14
CA ALA A 449 11.80 -6.11 -32.10
C ALA A 449 12.32 -4.75 -31.56
N LYS A 450 11.80 -4.27 -30.41
CA LYS A 450 12.25 -3.05 -29.74
C LYS A 450 13.30 -3.32 -28.64
N THR A 451 13.74 -4.58 -28.49
CA THR A 451 14.75 -4.97 -27.49
C THR A 451 16.13 -4.83 -28.12
N ASP A 452 17.02 -4.06 -27.48
CA ASP A 452 18.40 -3.87 -27.95
C ASP A 452 19.32 -4.99 -27.49
N TYR A 453 19.13 -5.48 -26.25
CA TYR A 453 19.96 -6.55 -25.68
C TYR A 453 19.15 -7.49 -24.80
N LEU A 454 19.51 -8.79 -24.86
CA LEU A 454 19.06 -9.77 -23.87
C LEU A 454 20.22 -10.08 -22.92
N ILE A 455 20.07 -9.78 -21.65
CA ILE A 455 21.05 -10.13 -20.61
C ILE A 455 20.75 -11.54 -20.11
N ASN A 456 21.70 -12.45 -20.33
CA ASN A 456 21.63 -13.81 -19.83
C ASN A 456 23.05 -14.40 -19.71
N ASN A 457 23.44 -14.79 -18.50
CA ASN A 457 24.73 -15.41 -18.24
C ASN A 457 24.93 -16.77 -18.95
N ASP A 458 23.82 -17.47 -19.23
CA ASP A 458 23.82 -18.65 -20.15
C ASP A 458 23.35 -18.21 -21.54
N THR A 459 24.29 -17.73 -22.35
CA THR A 459 24.02 -17.24 -23.72
C THR A 459 23.53 -18.34 -24.67
N GLU A 460 23.83 -19.60 -24.37
CA GLU A 460 23.40 -20.78 -25.16
C GLU A 460 22.11 -21.41 -24.62
N SER A 461 21.50 -20.84 -23.58
CA SER A 461 20.28 -21.33 -22.99
C SER A 461 19.16 -21.60 -24.01
N GLY A 462 18.52 -22.74 -23.89
CA GLY A 462 17.35 -23.14 -24.68
C GLY A 462 16.05 -22.42 -24.30
N SER A 463 16.10 -21.40 -23.44
CA SER A 463 14.93 -20.66 -22.96
C SER A 463 14.15 -19.98 -24.09
N SER A 464 12.85 -19.78 -23.91
CA SER A 464 11.99 -19.12 -24.90
C SER A 464 12.47 -17.70 -25.24
N LYS A 465 13.05 -16.98 -24.28
CA LYS A 465 13.61 -15.63 -24.51
C LYS A 465 14.89 -15.67 -25.34
N ASN A 466 15.79 -16.64 -25.07
CA ASN A 466 17.00 -16.82 -25.89
C ASN A 466 16.65 -17.20 -27.32
N LYS A 467 15.73 -18.15 -27.52
CA LYS A 467 15.27 -18.53 -28.85
C LYS A 467 14.72 -17.35 -29.62
N LYS A 468 13.84 -16.56 -28.97
CA LYS A 468 13.23 -15.38 -29.58
C LYS A 468 14.24 -14.27 -29.86
N ALA A 469 15.26 -14.09 -29.01
CA ALA A 469 16.35 -13.14 -29.26
C ALA A 469 17.17 -13.56 -30.48
N LYS A 470 17.53 -14.85 -30.58
CA LYS A 470 18.23 -15.42 -31.75
C LYS A 470 17.41 -15.27 -33.05
N GLU A 471 16.09 -15.53 -33.01
CA GLU A 471 15.16 -15.33 -34.14
C GLU A 471 15.09 -13.87 -34.61
N LEU A 472 15.13 -12.92 -33.69
CA LEU A 472 15.06 -11.48 -33.98
C LEU A 472 16.42 -10.81 -34.19
N GLY A 473 17.52 -11.57 -34.12
CA GLY A 473 18.88 -11.05 -34.27
C GLY A 473 19.33 -10.13 -33.13
N ILE A 474 18.71 -10.26 -31.93
CA ILE A 474 19.03 -9.44 -30.78
C ILE A 474 20.25 -10.01 -30.06
N PRO A 475 21.27 -9.19 -29.78
CA PRO A 475 22.45 -9.63 -29.04
C PRO A 475 22.11 -10.20 -27.67
N ILE A 476 22.64 -11.37 -27.36
CA ILE A 476 22.56 -11.97 -26.03
C ILE A 476 23.92 -11.76 -25.37
N ILE A 477 23.92 -11.02 -24.26
CA ILE A 477 25.14 -10.63 -23.53
C ILE A 477 25.10 -11.16 -22.10
N SER A 478 26.28 -11.45 -21.54
CA SER A 478 26.41 -11.77 -20.11
C SER A 478 26.25 -10.51 -19.23
N GLU A 479 26.08 -10.69 -17.90
CA GLU A 479 26.13 -9.55 -16.97
C GLU A 479 27.48 -8.83 -17.01
N GLU A 480 28.57 -9.57 -17.17
CA GLU A 480 29.91 -8.99 -17.27
C GLU A 480 30.05 -8.11 -18.52
N ASP A 481 29.56 -8.57 -19.67
CA ASP A 481 29.56 -7.78 -20.90
C ASP A 481 28.62 -6.57 -20.81
N PHE A 482 27.48 -6.74 -20.11
CA PHE A 482 26.57 -5.63 -19.81
C PHE A 482 27.26 -4.57 -18.93
N LEU A 483 27.97 -4.96 -17.87
CA LEU A 483 28.71 -4.02 -17.02
C LEU A 483 29.80 -3.28 -17.78
N LYS A 484 30.56 -3.99 -18.63
CA LYS A 484 31.52 -3.35 -19.56
C LYS A 484 30.84 -2.37 -20.52
N LEU A 485 29.63 -2.68 -21.00
CA LEU A 485 28.85 -1.79 -21.86
C LEU A 485 28.40 -0.52 -21.11
N CYS A 486 28.23 -0.58 -19.80
CA CYS A 486 27.89 0.58 -18.98
C CYS A 486 29.08 1.50 -18.70
N GLU A 487 30.32 0.96 -18.76
CA GLU A 487 31.57 1.68 -18.47
C GLU A 487 32.23 2.25 -19.73
N ALA A 488 31.80 1.85 -20.92
CA ALA A 488 32.38 2.26 -22.20
C ALA A 488 31.85 3.64 -22.64
#